data_e13f79e39b36992d2bdccd3f6bf8a958
#
_entry.id   e13f79e39b36992d2bdccd3f6bf8a958
#
_cell.length_a   1.000
_cell.length_b   1.000
_cell.length_c   1.000
_cell.angle_alpha   90.00
_cell.angle_beta   90.00
_cell.angle_gamma   90.00
#
_symmetry.space_group_name_H-M   'P 1'
#
loop_
_entity.id
_entity.type
_entity.pdbx_description
1 polymer ?
#
loop_
_entity_poly.entity_id
_entity_poly.type
_entity_poly.pdbx_seq_one_letter_code
_entity_poly.pdbx_strand_id
1 'polypeptide(L)'
;MEKYHVLVVEDDKEIRDGIEIFLKNQGYKVSKAADGVEGLEVIGKEEIHLAIVDVMMPRMDGIHMVMDLRHHHDFPVIMLSAKSEEVDKIMGLNMGADDYVTKPFTPLELIARVNSHLRRYQRFLDMAEKKQEDNGKVHILGGLELNEETVELKVDGELVKITPMEFKILLLLMKYPGRVFSADEIYERIWNEKAVNSDTIMVHVRNIREKIEVNPKEPKYLKVVWGVGYKMEKQ
;
A
#
# COMPACT_ATOMS: atom_id res chain seq x y z
N MET A 1 24.51 0.32 10.37
CA MET A 1 23.29 0.95 10.92
C MET A 1 22.10 0.29 10.27
N GLU A 2 21.22 -0.29 11.04
CA GLU A 2 19.95 -0.86 10.57
C GLU A 2 19.10 0.31 10.02
N LYS A 3 18.98 0.37 8.70
CA LYS A 3 18.35 1.53 8.03
C LYS A 3 16.83 1.52 8.15
N TYR A 4 16.20 0.35 8.29
CA TYR A 4 14.75 0.21 8.34
C TYR A 4 14.33 -0.73 9.46
N HIS A 5 13.16 -0.45 10.04
CA HIS A 5 12.54 -1.21 11.10
C HIS A 5 11.27 -1.88 10.57
N VAL A 6 11.24 -3.20 10.60
CA VAL A 6 10.12 -4.02 10.15
C VAL A 6 9.41 -4.63 11.35
N LEU A 7 8.10 -4.47 11.41
CA LEU A 7 7.25 -5.15 12.39
C LEU A 7 6.72 -6.45 11.79
N VAL A 8 6.81 -7.55 12.53
CA VAL A 8 6.24 -8.86 12.17
C VAL A 8 5.15 -9.21 13.17
N VAL A 9 3.92 -9.34 12.70
CA VAL A 9 2.74 -9.68 13.49
C VAL A 9 2.20 -11.02 12.98
N GLU A 10 2.37 -12.05 13.77
CA GLU A 10 2.06 -13.45 13.41
C GLU A 10 1.86 -14.24 14.70
N ASP A 11 0.79 -14.99 14.84
CA ASP A 11 0.52 -15.76 16.07
C ASP A 11 1.36 -17.03 16.17
N ASP A 12 1.68 -17.67 15.03
CA ASP A 12 2.60 -18.80 15.01
C ASP A 12 4.04 -18.36 15.30
N LYS A 13 4.54 -18.82 16.43
CA LYS A 13 5.89 -18.45 16.90
C LYS A 13 6.99 -18.91 15.94
N GLU A 14 6.85 -20.09 15.32
CA GLU A 14 7.90 -20.66 14.45
C GLU A 14 7.96 -19.86 13.14
N ILE A 15 6.81 -19.48 12.58
CA ILE A 15 6.74 -18.62 11.38
C ILE A 15 7.29 -17.23 11.72
N ARG A 16 6.86 -16.64 12.84
CA ARG A 16 7.30 -15.32 13.29
C ARG A 16 8.82 -15.24 13.51
N ASP A 17 9.39 -16.25 14.20
CA ASP A 17 10.84 -16.32 14.46
C ASP A 17 11.62 -16.61 13.16
N GLY A 18 11.07 -17.42 12.27
CA GLY A 18 11.65 -17.65 10.94
C GLY A 18 11.74 -16.37 10.09
N ILE A 19 10.66 -15.60 10.03
CA ILE A 19 10.64 -14.30 9.32
C ILE A 19 11.66 -13.34 9.94
N GLU A 20 11.73 -13.25 11.27
CA GLU A 20 12.71 -12.41 11.97
C GLU A 20 14.15 -12.73 11.55
N ILE A 21 14.53 -14.02 11.54
CA ILE A 21 15.87 -14.44 11.15
C ILE A 21 16.20 -13.98 9.72
N PHE A 22 15.29 -14.17 8.78
CA PHE A 22 15.50 -13.77 7.40
C PHE A 22 15.65 -12.25 7.24
N LEU A 23 14.83 -11.47 7.93
CA LEU A 23 14.89 -10.01 7.88
C LEU A 23 16.16 -9.46 8.54
N LYS A 24 16.56 -10.01 9.69
CA LYS A 24 17.81 -9.63 10.37
C LYS A 24 19.04 -9.94 9.51
N ASN A 25 19.05 -11.04 8.76
CA ASN A 25 20.11 -11.37 7.82
C ASN A 25 20.21 -10.37 6.66
N GLN A 26 19.16 -9.61 6.37
CA GLN A 26 19.16 -8.50 5.41
C GLN A 26 19.54 -7.15 6.05
N GLY A 27 19.84 -7.12 7.35
CA GLY A 27 20.22 -5.91 8.08
C GLY A 27 19.04 -5.04 8.52
N TYR A 28 17.84 -5.60 8.65
CA TYR A 28 16.69 -4.90 9.19
C TYR A 28 16.61 -5.01 10.71
N LYS A 29 16.21 -3.93 11.38
CA LYS A 29 15.71 -3.99 12.74
C LYS A 29 14.34 -4.65 12.70
N VAL A 30 14.06 -5.58 13.62
CA VAL A 30 12.79 -6.32 13.64
C VAL A 30 12.16 -6.27 15.02
N SER A 31 10.91 -5.81 15.08
CA SER A 31 10.02 -6.00 16.23
C SER A 31 8.97 -7.05 15.93
N LYS A 32 8.50 -7.74 16.93
CA LYS A 32 7.55 -8.86 16.82
C LYS A 32 6.33 -8.63 17.70
N ALA A 33 5.19 -9.10 17.23
CA ALA A 33 3.94 -9.16 17.98
C ALA A 33 3.21 -10.48 17.67
N ALA A 34 2.42 -10.97 18.60
CA ALA A 34 1.71 -12.25 18.47
C ALA A 34 0.25 -12.05 17.99
N ASP A 35 -0.24 -10.84 17.92
CA ASP A 35 -1.55 -10.46 17.39
C ASP A 35 -1.65 -8.97 17.13
N GLY A 36 -2.81 -8.55 16.60
CA GLY A 36 -3.02 -7.16 16.20
C GLY A 36 -2.96 -6.15 17.35
N VAL A 37 -3.36 -6.54 18.57
CA VAL A 37 -3.31 -5.64 19.74
C VAL A 37 -1.87 -5.33 20.11
N GLU A 38 -1.03 -6.36 20.23
CA GLU A 38 0.41 -6.18 20.49
C GLU A 38 1.08 -5.41 19.34
N GLY A 39 0.67 -5.68 18.08
CA GLY A 39 1.17 -4.98 16.91
C GLY A 39 0.93 -3.47 16.99
N LEU A 40 -0.28 -3.04 17.33
CA LEU A 40 -0.61 -1.62 17.51
C LEU A 40 0.14 -0.99 18.70
N GLU A 41 0.35 -1.75 19.79
CA GLU A 41 1.17 -1.25 20.90
C GLU A 41 2.63 -1.01 20.51
N VAL A 42 3.21 -1.87 19.67
CA VAL A 42 4.57 -1.69 19.15
C VAL A 42 4.64 -0.45 18.28
N ILE A 43 3.66 -0.27 17.37
CA ILE A 43 3.58 0.91 16.48
C ILE A 43 3.47 2.21 17.28
N GLY A 44 2.75 2.20 18.39
CA GLY A 44 2.65 3.37 19.29
C GLY A 44 3.93 3.74 20.03
N LYS A 45 4.90 2.82 20.11
CA LYS A 45 6.15 2.99 20.88
C LYS A 45 7.40 3.11 20.01
N GLU A 46 7.36 2.56 18.80
CA GLU A 46 8.52 2.42 17.92
C GLU A 46 8.21 2.96 16.53
N GLU A 47 9.19 3.58 15.90
CA GLU A 47 9.09 3.99 14.50
C GLU A 47 9.19 2.77 13.58
N ILE A 48 8.11 2.46 12.88
CA ILE A 48 8.01 1.33 11.96
C ILE A 48 8.01 1.84 10.51
N HIS A 49 8.75 1.14 9.65
CA HIS A 49 8.88 1.49 8.24
C HIS A 49 8.12 0.53 7.31
N LEU A 50 7.80 -0.66 7.79
CA LEU A 50 6.99 -1.67 7.10
C LEU A 50 6.43 -2.65 8.12
N ALA A 51 5.20 -3.10 7.94
CA ALA A 51 4.64 -4.19 8.71
C ALA A 51 4.36 -5.42 7.82
N ILE A 52 4.65 -6.60 8.36
CA ILE A 52 4.21 -7.90 7.83
C ILE A 52 3.19 -8.43 8.82
N VAL A 53 1.96 -8.67 8.37
CA VAL A 53 0.82 -8.94 9.26
C VAL A 53 0.09 -10.18 8.77
N ASP A 54 -0.05 -11.20 9.62
CA ASP A 54 -0.93 -12.32 9.33
C ASP A 54 -2.40 -11.89 9.37
N VAL A 55 -3.20 -12.46 8.47
CA VAL A 55 -4.65 -12.20 8.42
C VAL A 55 -5.34 -12.79 9.65
N MET A 56 -5.06 -14.04 9.96
CA MET A 56 -5.78 -14.81 10.96
C MET A 56 -5.01 -14.90 12.27
N MET A 57 -5.37 -14.07 13.23
CA MET A 57 -4.74 -14.05 14.55
C MET A 57 -5.78 -13.97 15.66
N PRO A 58 -5.48 -14.46 16.88
CA PRO A 58 -6.35 -14.32 18.03
C PRO A 58 -6.45 -12.86 18.49
N ARG A 59 -7.42 -12.56 19.32
CA ARG A 59 -7.74 -11.24 19.91
C ARG A 59 -8.11 -10.18 18.88
N MET A 60 -7.19 -9.78 18.01
CA MET A 60 -7.39 -8.86 16.91
C MET A 60 -6.72 -9.45 15.67
N ASP A 61 -7.50 -9.70 14.64
CA ASP A 61 -7.01 -10.15 13.35
C ASP A 61 -6.26 -9.05 12.59
N GLY A 62 -5.53 -9.46 11.54
CA GLY A 62 -4.70 -8.54 10.78
C GLY A 62 -5.51 -7.50 10.01
N ILE A 63 -6.73 -7.81 9.60
CA ILE A 63 -7.59 -6.89 8.85
C ILE A 63 -7.99 -5.72 9.74
N HIS A 64 -8.50 -5.99 10.94
CA HIS A 64 -8.85 -4.95 11.90
C HIS A 64 -7.64 -4.14 12.35
N MET A 65 -6.50 -4.80 12.56
CA MET A 65 -5.25 -4.10 12.86
C MET A 65 -4.86 -3.10 11.77
N VAL A 66 -4.93 -3.50 10.50
CA VAL A 66 -4.58 -2.62 9.37
C VAL A 66 -5.56 -1.46 9.25
N MET A 67 -6.85 -1.68 9.47
CA MET A 67 -7.85 -0.60 9.51
C MET A 67 -7.48 0.47 10.54
N ASP A 68 -7.21 0.05 11.79
CA ASP A 68 -6.85 0.98 12.87
C ASP A 68 -5.53 1.70 12.58
N LEU A 69 -4.53 0.97 12.07
CA LEU A 69 -3.25 1.52 11.67
C LEU A 69 -3.40 2.64 10.64
N ARG A 70 -4.27 2.46 9.65
CA ARG A 70 -4.44 3.43 8.54
C ARG A 70 -5.07 4.76 8.96
N HIS A 71 -5.67 4.85 10.14
CA HIS A 71 -6.09 6.15 10.68
C HIS A 71 -4.90 7.09 10.98
N HIS A 72 -3.72 6.53 11.26
CA HIS A 72 -2.58 7.31 11.75
C HIS A 72 -1.28 7.10 10.97
N HIS A 73 -1.14 6.02 10.21
CA HIS A 73 0.11 5.61 9.58
C HIS A 73 -0.06 5.20 8.12
N ASP A 74 0.93 5.59 7.28
CA ASP A 74 0.95 5.35 5.83
C ASP A 74 2.14 4.47 5.38
N PHE A 75 2.92 3.90 6.31
CA PHE A 75 3.99 2.97 5.93
C PHE A 75 3.42 1.69 5.32
N PRO A 76 4.17 1.01 4.43
CA PRO A 76 3.68 -0.16 3.71
C PRO A 76 3.36 -1.34 4.64
N VAL A 77 2.28 -2.04 4.30
CA VAL A 77 1.82 -3.26 4.98
C VAL A 77 1.72 -4.40 3.98
N ILE A 78 2.40 -5.51 4.27
CA ILE A 78 2.30 -6.78 3.54
C ILE A 78 1.51 -7.74 4.40
N MET A 79 0.40 -8.25 3.88
CA MET A 79 -0.39 -9.25 4.60
C MET A 79 0.02 -10.68 4.22
N LEU A 80 0.04 -11.57 5.21
CA LEU A 80 0.23 -13.01 5.01
C LEU A 80 -1.14 -13.70 5.09
N SER A 81 -1.43 -14.62 4.17
CA SER A 81 -2.73 -15.28 4.09
C SER A 81 -2.61 -16.76 3.73
N ALA A 82 -3.53 -17.58 4.18
CA ALA A 82 -3.69 -18.95 3.71
C ALA A 82 -4.25 -18.98 2.28
N LYS A 83 -3.85 -19.97 1.49
CA LYS A 83 -4.14 -20.09 0.04
C LYS A 83 -5.64 -20.24 -0.31
N SER A 84 -6.50 -20.52 0.67
CA SER A 84 -7.92 -20.86 0.48
C SER A 84 -8.89 -19.69 0.58
N GLU A 85 -8.41 -18.48 0.89
CA GLU A 85 -9.28 -17.36 1.28
C GLU A 85 -9.11 -16.18 0.31
N GLU A 86 -9.59 -16.35 -0.94
CA GLU A 86 -9.67 -15.21 -1.89
C GLU A 86 -10.50 -14.04 -1.33
N VAL A 87 -11.50 -14.34 -0.51
CA VAL A 87 -12.34 -13.32 0.13
C VAL A 87 -11.53 -12.49 1.13
N ASP A 88 -10.65 -13.12 1.92
CA ASP A 88 -9.83 -12.41 2.91
C ASP A 88 -8.73 -11.58 2.25
N LYS A 89 -8.21 -12.01 1.10
CA LYS A 89 -7.29 -11.20 0.28
C LYS A 89 -7.97 -9.90 -0.18
N ILE A 90 -9.18 -10.02 -0.71
CA ILE A 90 -9.97 -8.87 -1.18
C ILE A 90 -10.33 -7.97 0.02
N MET A 91 -10.67 -8.54 1.17
CA MET A 91 -10.99 -7.77 2.38
C MET A 91 -9.77 -7.06 2.95
N GLY A 92 -8.64 -7.74 3.12
CA GLY A 92 -7.42 -7.14 3.68
C GLY A 92 -6.88 -6.00 2.84
N LEU A 93 -6.92 -6.14 1.52
CA LEU A 93 -6.55 -5.08 0.58
C LEU A 93 -7.58 -3.93 0.62
N ASN A 94 -8.89 -4.21 0.72
CA ASN A 94 -9.93 -3.20 0.89
C ASN A 94 -9.71 -2.33 2.14
N MET A 95 -9.02 -2.86 3.14
CA MET A 95 -8.75 -2.20 4.41
C MET A 95 -7.40 -1.48 4.46
N GLY A 96 -6.66 -1.40 3.34
CA GLY A 96 -5.47 -0.56 3.21
C GLY A 96 -4.13 -1.29 3.24
N ALA A 97 -4.08 -2.61 3.07
CA ALA A 97 -2.83 -3.32 2.82
C ALA A 97 -2.24 -2.93 1.45
N ASP A 98 -0.92 -2.94 1.33
CA ASP A 98 -0.20 -2.56 0.11
C ASP A 98 0.18 -3.77 -0.75
N ASP A 99 0.26 -4.95 -0.14
CA ASP A 99 0.59 -6.19 -0.83
C ASP A 99 0.13 -7.41 -0.03
N TYR A 100 0.20 -8.57 -0.69
CA TYR A 100 -0.29 -9.84 -0.17
C TYR A 100 0.65 -10.99 -0.51
N VAL A 101 0.96 -11.83 0.48
CA VAL A 101 1.77 -13.03 0.31
C VAL A 101 0.99 -14.25 0.79
N THR A 102 0.85 -15.25 -0.06
CA THR A 102 0.14 -16.49 0.31
C THR A 102 1.03 -17.48 1.02
N LYS A 103 0.57 -18.03 2.12
CA LYS A 103 1.20 -19.16 2.82
C LYS A 103 0.91 -20.47 2.06
N PRO A 104 1.89 -21.38 1.87
CA PRO A 104 3.29 -21.23 2.24
C PRO A 104 4.06 -20.34 1.25
N PHE A 105 4.92 -19.50 1.76
CA PHE A 105 5.78 -18.60 0.97
C PHE A 105 7.26 -18.99 1.11
N THR A 106 8.06 -18.59 0.14
CA THR A 106 9.50 -18.72 0.25
C THR A 106 10.10 -17.47 0.93
N PRO A 107 11.17 -17.64 1.74
CA PRO A 107 11.87 -16.49 2.30
C PRO A 107 12.33 -15.48 1.26
N LEU A 108 12.76 -15.97 0.10
CA LEU A 108 13.23 -15.13 -1.00
C LEU A 108 12.11 -14.24 -1.56
N GLU A 109 10.90 -14.79 -1.70
CA GLU A 109 9.73 -14.04 -2.15
C GLU A 109 9.38 -12.93 -1.16
N LEU A 110 9.26 -13.25 0.13
CA LEU A 110 8.92 -12.27 1.16
C LEU A 110 9.95 -11.14 1.23
N ILE A 111 11.26 -11.46 1.22
CA ILE A 111 12.32 -10.48 1.24
C ILE A 111 12.30 -9.59 -0.01
N ALA A 112 12.06 -10.16 -1.19
CA ALA A 112 11.97 -9.37 -2.42
C ALA A 112 10.85 -8.33 -2.34
N ARG A 113 9.68 -8.69 -1.80
CA ARG A 113 8.55 -7.78 -1.58
C ARG A 113 8.87 -6.71 -0.53
N VAL A 114 9.43 -7.09 0.61
CA VAL A 114 9.86 -6.15 1.66
C VAL A 114 10.84 -5.11 1.08
N ASN A 115 11.88 -5.56 0.37
CA ASN A 115 12.85 -4.67 -0.28
C ASN A 115 12.18 -3.72 -1.29
N SER A 116 11.23 -4.24 -2.07
CA SER A 116 10.51 -3.47 -3.07
C SER A 116 9.65 -2.38 -2.43
N HIS A 117 8.89 -2.72 -1.39
CA HIS A 117 8.03 -1.77 -0.66
C HIS A 117 8.85 -0.71 0.09
N LEU A 118 9.90 -1.10 0.81
CA LEU A 118 10.77 -0.16 1.53
C LEU A 118 11.47 0.83 0.59
N ARG A 119 11.98 0.35 -0.56
CA ARG A 119 12.59 1.22 -1.58
C ARG A 119 11.59 2.25 -2.13
N ARG A 120 10.33 1.86 -2.32
CA ARG A 120 9.27 2.75 -2.80
C ARG A 120 8.86 3.76 -1.74
N TYR A 121 8.73 3.30 -0.50
CA TYR A 121 8.38 4.14 0.65
C TYR A 121 9.45 5.21 0.88
N GLN A 122 10.74 4.85 0.83
CA GLN A 122 11.82 5.82 0.94
C GLN A 122 11.77 6.89 -0.15
N ARG A 123 11.56 6.47 -1.41
CA ARG A 123 11.43 7.45 -2.51
C ARG A 123 10.24 8.39 -2.31
N PHE A 124 9.16 7.89 -1.75
CA PHE A 124 8.00 8.70 -1.39
C PHE A 124 8.35 9.74 -0.32
N LEU A 125 9.03 9.33 0.75
CA LEU A 125 9.51 10.24 1.79
C LEU A 125 10.53 11.25 1.25
N ASP A 126 11.49 10.80 0.43
CA ASP A 126 12.50 11.67 -0.18
C ASP A 126 11.84 12.74 -1.11
N MET A 127 10.73 12.42 -1.77
CA MET A 127 9.95 13.38 -2.55
C MET A 127 9.23 14.39 -1.64
N ALA A 128 8.62 13.91 -0.55
CA ALA A 128 7.92 14.76 0.40
C ALA A 128 8.86 15.74 1.17
N GLU A 129 10.12 15.33 1.41
CA GLU A 129 11.12 16.16 2.09
C GLU A 129 11.76 17.24 1.20
N LYS A 130 11.78 17.04 -0.11
CA LYS A 130 12.35 18.00 -1.09
C LYS A 130 11.44 19.23 -1.30
N LYS A 131 10.97 19.81 -0.22
CA LYS A 131 10.27 21.12 -0.22
C LYS A 131 11.26 22.24 -0.52
N GLN A 132 11.67 22.44 -1.79
CA GLN A 132 12.17 23.75 -2.26
C GLN A 132 12.48 23.69 -3.77
N GLU A 133 11.56 24.18 -4.54
CA GLU A 133 11.67 25.14 -5.64
C GLU A 133 10.38 25.09 -6.44
N ASP A 134 9.77 26.25 -6.56
CA ASP A 134 8.45 26.55 -7.09
C ASP A 134 8.37 26.29 -8.61
N ASN A 135 8.29 25.03 -9.00
CA ASN A 135 7.90 24.56 -10.35
C ASN A 135 7.47 23.09 -10.32
N GLY A 136 6.83 22.65 -9.22
CA GLY A 136 6.31 21.30 -9.08
C GLY A 136 5.38 20.91 -10.22
N LYS A 137 5.55 19.73 -10.79
CA LYS A 137 4.60 19.19 -11.76
C LYS A 137 3.29 18.88 -11.04
N VAL A 138 2.39 19.87 -11.05
CA VAL A 138 1.02 19.69 -10.54
C VAL A 138 0.17 19.16 -11.67
N HIS A 139 -0.43 18.00 -11.46
CA HIS A 139 -1.40 17.41 -12.37
C HIS A 139 -2.80 17.83 -11.92
N ILE A 140 -3.50 18.57 -12.77
CA ILE A 140 -4.86 19.06 -12.48
C ILE A 140 -5.85 18.36 -13.38
N LEU A 141 -6.92 17.85 -12.79
CA LEU A 141 -8.02 17.22 -13.51
C LEU A 141 -9.35 17.53 -12.79
N GLY A 142 -10.10 18.50 -13.30
CA GLY A 142 -11.30 19.01 -12.62
C GLY A 142 -10.96 19.59 -11.25
N GLY A 143 -11.53 19.04 -10.17
CA GLY A 143 -11.24 19.44 -8.79
C GLY A 143 -10.05 18.70 -8.16
N LEU A 144 -9.39 17.80 -8.89
CA LEU A 144 -8.22 17.07 -8.40
C LEU A 144 -6.93 17.82 -8.70
N GLU A 145 -6.11 18.05 -7.71
CA GLU A 145 -4.75 18.59 -7.84
C GLU A 145 -3.77 17.61 -7.19
N LEU A 146 -2.91 16.98 -7.97
CA LEU A 146 -1.88 16.06 -7.52
C LEU A 146 -0.51 16.67 -7.75
N ASN A 147 0.20 17.00 -6.68
CA ASN A 147 1.55 17.53 -6.73
C ASN A 147 2.56 16.38 -6.65
N GLU A 148 3.35 16.20 -7.74
CA GLU A 148 4.35 15.12 -7.84
C GLU A 148 5.55 15.34 -6.92
N GLU A 149 5.86 16.58 -6.57
CA GLU A 149 7.03 16.91 -5.75
C GLU A 149 6.71 16.92 -4.25
N THR A 150 5.58 17.51 -3.85
CA THR A 150 5.17 17.51 -2.44
C THR A 150 4.39 16.25 -2.04
N VAL A 151 4.06 15.40 -3.03
CA VAL A 151 3.31 14.16 -2.84
C VAL A 151 1.95 14.42 -2.18
N GLU A 152 1.35 15.56 -2.48
CA GLU A 152 0.07 16.01 -1.93
C GLU A 152 -1.04 15.81 -2.96
N LEU A 153 -2.18 15.37 -2.46
CA LEU A 153 -3.44 15.34 -3.20
C LEU A 153 -4.40 16.36 -2.58
N LYS A 154 -4.98 17.21 -3.43
CA LYS A 154 -6.13 18.03 -3.06
C LYS A 154 -7.34 17.65 -3.89
N VAL A 155 -8.50 17.67 -3.25
CA VAL A 155 -9.81 17.48 -3.88
C VAL A 155 -10.64 18.72 -3.59
N ASP A 156 -11.02 19.46 -4.62
CA ASP A 156 -11.73 20.74 -4.51
C ASP A 156 -11.05 21.75 -3.55
N GLY A 157 -9.69 21.74 -3.54
CA GLY A 157 -8.86 22.61 -2.73
C GLY A 157 -8.50 22.07 -1.33
N GLU A 158 -9.16 21.02 -0.86
CA GLU A 158 -8.91 20.41 0.45
C GLU A 158 -7.87 19.29 0.36
N LEU A 159 -6.91 19.29 1.30
CA LEU A 159 -5.88 18.24 1.40
C LEU A 159 -6.51 16.90 1.77
N VAL A 160 -6.21 15.87 0.98
CA VAL A 160 -6.69 14.51 1.19
C VAL A 160 -5.51 13.59 1.47
N LYS A 161 -5.59 12.83 2.55
CA LYS A 161 -4.58 11.84 2.91
C LYS A 161 -4.58 10.66 1.93
N ILE A 162 -3.40 10.36 1.40
CA ILE A 162 -3.22 9.31 0.39
C ILE A 162 -2.02 8.45 0.73
N THR A 163 -2.14 7.13 0.57
CA THR A 163 -1.01 6.22 0.79
C THR A 163 -0.02 6.29 -0.38
N PRO A 164 1.26 5.88 -0.18
CA PRO A 164 2.26 5.87 -1.25
C PRO A 164 1.84 5.09 -2.50
N MET A 165 1.10 3.99 -2.33
CA MET A 165 0.65 3.18 -3.46
C MET A 165 -0.51 3.83 -4.21
N GLU A 166 -1.48 4.36 -3.48
CA GLU A 166 -2.61 5.11 -4.06
C GLU A 166 -2.11 6.33 -4.82
N PHE A 167 -1.15 7.08 -4.25
CA PHE A 167 -0.51 8.22 -4.90
C PHE A 167 0.12 7.83 -6.25
N LYS A 168 0.89 6.74 -6.29
CA LYS A 168 1.54 6.29 -7.54
C LYS A 168 0.55 5.83 -8.59
N ILE A 169 -0.50 5.13 -8.19
CA ILE A 169 -1.58 4.71 -9.10
C ILE A 169 -2.27 5.95 -9.67
N LEU A 170 -2.65 6.88 -8.79
CA LEU A 170 -3.32 8.10 -9.20
C LEU A 170 -2.44 8.95 -10.13
N LEU A 171 -1.17 9.10 -9.79
CA LEU A 171 -0.19 9.83 -10.60
C LEU A 171 -0.03 9.20 -11.99
N LEU A 172 0.10 7.87 -12.07
CA LEU A 172 0.18 7.16 -13.35
C LEU A 172 -1.04 7.47 -14.23
N LEU A 173 -2.23 7.38 -13.66
CA LEU A 173 -3.48 7.59 -14.38
C LEU A 173 -3.71 9.06 -14.75
N MET A 174 -3.35 10.01 -13.87
CA MET A 174 -3.45 11.45 -14.12
C MET A 174 -2.42 11.97 -15.13
N LYS A 175 -1.29 11.30 -15.30
CA LYS A 175 -0.32 11.63 -16.36
C LYS A 175 -0.84 11.30 -17.77
N TYR A 176 -1.81 10.39 -17.88
CA TYR A 176 -2.34 9.93 -19.17
C TYR A 176 -3.88 9.91 -19.17
N PRO A 177 -4.55 11.07 -19.03
CA PRO A 177 -6.01 11.12 -18.97
C PRO A 177 -6.65 10.54 -20.23
N GLY A 178 -7.67 9.70 -20.04
CA GLY A 178 -8.39 9.00 -21.10
C GLY A 178 -7.74 7.70 -21.57
N ARG A 179 -6.46 7.45 -21.24
CA ARG A 179 -5.82 6.17 -21.53
C ARG A 179 -6.32 5.11 -20.57
N VAL A 180 -6.66 3.93 -21.12
CA VAL A 180 -7.00 2.75 -20.32
C VAL A 180 -5.74 1.97 -20.03
N PHE A 181 -5.55 1.60 -18.77
CA PHE A 181 -4.49 0.73 -18.29
C PHE A 181 -5.12 -0.55 -17.73
N SER A 182 -4.63 -1.71 -18.14
CA SER A 182 -5.03 -2.96 -17.49
C SER A 182 -4.51 -3.02 -16.05
N ALA A 183 -5.11 -3.86 -15.21
CA ALA A 183 -4.63 -4.07 -13.85
C ALA A 183 -3.17 -4.56 -13.86
N ASP A 184 -2.83 -5.48 -14.78
CA ASP A 184 -1.47 -5.97 -14.95
C ASP A 184 -0.50 -4.86 -15.36
N GLU A 185 -0.89 -4.01 -16.32
CA GLU A 185 -0.05 -2.87 -16.75
C GLU A 185 0.19 -1.88 -15.61
N ILE A 186 -0.84 -1.57 -14.79
CA ILE A 186 -0.69 -0.72 -13.60
C ILE A 186 0.27 -1.38 -12.62
N TYR A 187 0.06 -2.66 -12.33
CA TYR A 187 0.92 -3.43 -11.43
C TYR A 187 2.38 -3.38 -11.90
N GLU A 188 2.65 -3.80 -13.13
CA GLU A 188 4.01 -3.84 -13.68
C GLU A 188 4.72 -2.49 -13.66
N ARG A 189 4.02 -1.40 -13.99
CA ARG A 189 4.59 -0.06 -13.98
C ARG A 189 4.90 0.45 -12.59
N ILE A 190 4.08 0.10 -11.60
CA ILE A 190 4.21 0.62 -10.23
C ILE A 190 5.13 -0.28 -9.40
N TRP A 191 5.00 -1.60 -9.52
CA TRP A 191 5.86 -2.56 -8.81
C TRP A 191 7.19 -2.81 -9.51
N ASN A 192 7.29 -2.48 -10.81
CA ASN A 192 8.44 -2.75 -11.67
C ASN A 192 8.81 -4.24 -11.72
N GLU A 193 7.80 -5.09 -11.67
CA GLU A 193 7.86 -6.54 -11.66
C GLU A 193 6.71 -7.08 -12.51
N LYS A 194 6.82 -8.31 -13.01
CA LYS A 194 5.69 -8.95 -13.71
C LYS A 194 4.49 -9.08 -12.77
N ALA A 195 3.31 -8.88 -13.32
CA ALA A 195 2.08 -8.97 -12.56
C ALA A 195 1.91 -10.38 -11.98
N VAL A 196 2.02 -10.49 -10.66
CA VAL A 196 1.82 -11.74 -9.90
C VAL A 196 0.47 -11.71 -9.20
N ASN A 197 0.00 -10.53 -8.81
CA ASN A 197 -1.24 -10.34 -8.08
C ASN A 197 -1.88 -8.98 -8.44
N SER A 198 -2.41 -8.89 -9.65
CA SER A 198 -3.04 -7.65 -10.16
C SER A 198 -4.39 -7.34 -9.50
N ASP A 199 -4.97 -8.28 -8.73
CA ASP A 199 -6.22 -8.06 -7.98
C ASP A 199 -6.05 -6.95 -6.91
N THR A 200 -4.82 -6.72 -6.44
CA THR A 200 -4.50 -5.61 -5.53
C THR A 200 -4.87 -4.25 -6.13
N ILE A 201 -4.80 -4.11 -7.46
CA ILE A 201 -5.14 -2.85 -8.15
C ILE A 201 -6.61 -2.49 -7.98
N MET A 202 -7.51 -3.47 -8.04
CA MET A 202 -8.95 -3.24 -7.86
C MET A 202 -9.24 -2.59 -6.51
N VAL A 203 -8.52 -3.01 -5.50
CA VAL A 203 -8.69 -2.53 -4.13
C VAL A 203 -8.13 -1.11 -3.97
N HIS A 204 -6.92 -0.86 -4.45
CA HIS A 204 -6.37 0.49 -4.44
C HIS A 204 -7.25 1.47 -5.23
N VAL A 205 -7.80 1.03 -6.36
CA VAL A 205 -8.77 1.84 -7.13
C VAL A 205 -10.03 2.16 -6.31
N ARG A 206 -10.55 1.20 -5.56
CA ARG A 206 -11.69 1.44 -4.66
C ARG A 206 -11.34 2.46 -3.58
N ASN A 207 -10.21 2.26 -2.88
CA ASN A 207 -9.76 3.16 -1.83
C ASN A 207 -9.48 4.58 -2.36
N ILE A 208 -8.89 4.70 -3.55
CA ILE A 208 -8.71 5.99 -4.22
C ILE A 208 -10.07 6.64 -4.47
N ARG A 209 -11.06 5.90 -5.00
CA ARG A 209 -12.40 6.44 -5.25
C ARG A 209 -13.08 6.95 -3.98
N GLU A 210 -12.95 6.23 -2.87
CA GLU A 210 -13.50 6.65 -1.58
C GLU A 210 -12.91 8.01 -1.12
N LYS A 211 -11.72 8.36 -1.61
CA LYS A 211 -11.03 9.61 -1.27
C LYS A 211 -11.29 10.75 -2.26
N ILE A 212 -11.49 10.45 -3.55
CA ILE A 212 -11.55 11.49 -4.60
C ILE A 212 -12.95 11.68 -5.21
N GLU A 213 -13.88 10.75 -5.00
CA GLU A 213 -15.19 10.79 -5.62
C GLU A 213 -16.28 11.17 -4.60
N VAL A 214 -17.21 12.01 -5.01
CA VAL A 214 -18.40 12.32 -4.20
C VAL A 214 -19.27 11.05 -4.04
N ASN A 215 -19.37 10.24 -5.09
CA ASN A 215 -20.02 8.94 -5.06
C ASN A 215 -19.10 7.86 -5.65
N PRO A 216 -18.42 7.05 -4.82
CA PRO A 216 -17.50 6.01 -5.31
C PRO A 216 -18.15 4.96 -6.22
N LYS A 217 -19.49 4.76 -6.14
CA LYS A 217 -20.25 3.82 -6.99
C LYS A 217 -20.53 4.39 -8.38
N GLU A 218 -20.60 5.72 -8.49
CA GLU A 218 -20.80 6.45 -9.73
C GLU A 218 -19.63 7.44 -9.96
N PRO A 219 -18.40 6.93 -10.13
CA PRO A 219 -17.20 7.76 -10.11
C PRO A 219 -17.20 8.77 -11.25
N LYS A 220 -16.80 10.01 -10.97
CA LYS A 220 -16.62 11.07 -11.95
C LYS A 220 -15.27 10.96 -12.64
N TYR A 221 -14.22 10.74 -11.84
CA TYR A 221 -12.82 10.80 -12.28
C TYR A 221 -12.25 9.45 -12.68
N LEU A 222 -12.26 8.48 -11.76
CA LEU A 222 -11.61 7.18 -11.94
C LEU A 222 -12.60 6.12 -12.44
N LYS A 223 -12.60 5.88 -13.75
CA LYS A 223 -13.54 4.98 -14.43
C LYS A 223 -13.00 3.57 -14.60
N VAL A 224 -13.90 2.59 -14.56
CA VAL A 224 -13.65 1.22 -15.02
C VAL A 224 -14.03 1.13 -16.49
N VAL A 225 -13.19 0.49 -17.28
CA VAL A 225 -13.53 0.00 -18.63
C VAL A 225 -13.65 -1.51 -18.53
N TRP A 226 -14.88 -2.00 -18.52
CA TRP A 226 -15.20 -3.39 -18.27
C TRP A 226 -14.44 -4.35 -19.19
N GLY A 227 -13.81 -5.36 -18.59
CA GLY A 227 -12.99 -6.34 -19.29
C GLY A 227 -11.63 -5.83 -19.79
N VAL A 228 -11.29 -4.54 -19.55
CA VAL A 228 -10.05 -3.93 -20.03
C VAL A 228 -9.19 -3.36 -18.91
N GLY A 229 -9.75 -2.54 -18.02
CA GLY A 229 -8.97 -1.91 -16.94
C GLY A 229 -9.55 -0.59 -16.43
N TYR A 230 -8.67 0.35 -16.13
CA TYR A 230 -8.98 1.63 -15.46
C TYR A 230 -8.43 2.82 -16.24
N LYS A 231 -9.12 3.96 -16.13
CA LYS A 231 -8.66 5.24 -16.69
C LYS A 231 -9.09 6.41 -15.82
N MET A 232 -8.34 7.51 -15.90
CA MET A 232 -8.87 8.82 -15.51
C MET A 232 -9.67 9.39 -16.67
N GLU A 233 -10.90 9.86 -16.40
CA GLU A 233 -11.74 10.47 -17.43
C GLU A 233 -11.18 11.84 -17.81
N LYS A 234 -11.15 12.17 -19.11
CA LYS A 234 -10.84 13.53 -19.56
C LYS A 234 -11.98 14.46 -19.13
N GLN A 235 -11.63 15.55 -18.47
CA GLN A 235 -12.57 16.62 -18.13
C GLN A 235 -12.67 17.61 -19.30
#